data_e87b596908dca715f1e82579a9e6b019
#
_entry.id   e87b596908dca715f1e82579a9e6b019
#
_cell.length_a   1.000
_cell.length_b   1.000
_cell.length_c   1.000
_cell.angle_alpha   90.00
_cell.angle_beta   90.00
_cell.angle_gamma   90.00
#
_symmetry.space_group_name_H-M   'P 1'
#
loop_
_entity.id
_entity.type
_entity.pdbx_description
1 polymer ?
#
loop_
_entity_poly.entity_id
_entity_poly.type
_entity_poly.pdbx_seq_one_letter_code
_entity_poly.pdbx_strand_id
1 'polypeptide(L)'
;MPEPGPTSTIQDLKAHLAPMMDLHSTAAVLHWDQETMMPPGGAQARAEQLATISRLAHEMFTSAATETMLAAAEAAGAGLDAASDEAALLRVVRRDLDQACKLPTEFVAERARAASQSVEVWRKARPANDFRAFLPSLERMVEFARRTADYLGYREHPYDALLDLYEPETTAREVAELFDRLRQGTVPLVQAIAGRGRELAATLPDAEYDEEKQRVFGLSMVEAFGYDTSRGRLDVSAHPFSTGISRDDVRITTRYNRRSLASIFGIFHESGHAMYSQGGAPSLERTPLQGGASNGIHESQSRLWENLVGRSRPFWQYAFPRLQDLFPESLGAVDVEMFYRCVNTVRPTLIRVDADEVTYNLHIILRFELEKALVAGEDGVLPRGDTAERR
;
A
#
# COMPACT_ATOMS: atom_id res chain seq x y z
N MET A 1 5.48 43.69 21.05
CA MET A 1 4.85 42.44 21.52
C MET A 1 5.99 41.43 21.67
N PRO A 2 5.99 40.57 22.70
CA PRO A 2 7.03 39.52 22.77
C PRO A 2 6.90 38.66 21.51
N GLU A 3 8.03 38.22 20.95
CA GLU A 3 8.04 37.29 19.84
C GLU A 3 7.34 36.01 20.27
N PRO A 4 6.51 35.40 19.40
CA PRO A 4 5.85 34.16 19.73
C PRO A 4 6.90 33.06 20.01
N GLY A 5 6.75 32.35 21.12
CA GLY A 5 7.67 31.26 21.46
C GLY A 5 7.64 30.10 20.49
N PRO A 6 8.65 29.21 20.44
CA PRO A 6 8.76 28.10 19.49
C PRO A 6 7.49 27.25 19.40
N THR A 7 6.89 26.93 20.52
CA THR A 7 5.65 26.11 20.59
C THR A 7 4.48 26.79 19.90
N SER A 8 4.31 28.12 20.04
CA SER A 8 3.22 28.86 19.39
C SER A 8 3.37 28.83 17.87
N THR A 9 4.58 29.09 17.37
CA THR A 9 4.85 29.15 15.92
C THR A 9 4.65 27.79 15.23
N ILE A 10 5.05 26.69 15.89
CA ILE A 10 4.83 25.33 15.38
C ILE A 10 3.35 24.96 15.42
N GLN A 11 2.60 25.37 16.45
CA GLN A 11 1.16 25.18 16.49
C GLN A 11 0.43 25.95 15.39
N ASP A 12 0.87 27.17 15.09
CA ASP A 12 0.32 27.95 13.97
C ASP A 12 0.58 27.25 12.62
N LEU A 13 1.76 26.67 12.42
CA LEU A 13 2.05 25.85 11.23
C LEU A 13 1.15 24.61 11.18
N LYS A 14 0.99 23.87 12.27
CA LYS A 14 0.07 22.71 12.34
C LYS A 14 -1.37 23.13 11.98
N ALA A 15 -1.85 24.24 12.52
CA ALA A 15 -3.18 24.76 12.22
C ALA A 15 -3.34 25.15 10.73
N HIS A 16 -2.30 25.68 10.11
CA HIS A 16 -2.25 26.03 8.70
C HIS A 16 -2.29 24.79 7.79
N LEU A 17 -1.57 23.72 8.16
CA LEU A 17 -1.50 22.46 7.39
C LEU A 17 -2.76 21.59 7.55
N ALA A 18 -3.48 21.70 8.67
CA ALA A 18 -4.61 20.84 8.99
C ALA A 18 -5.71 20.81 7.90
N PRO A 19 -6.17 21.94 7.29
CA PRO A 19 -7.15 21.88 6.19
C PRO A 19 -6.66 21.11 4.96
N MET A 20 -5.35 21.15 4.67
CA MET A 20 -4.77 20.34 3.59
C MET A 20 -4.85 18.85 3.92
N MET A 21 -4.56 18.46 5.16
CA MET A 21 -4.70 17.08 5.61
C MET A 21 -6.16 16.61 5.56
N ASP A 22 -7.12 17.49 5.87
CA ASP A 22 -8.56 17.20 5.72
C ASP A 22 -8.94 16.96 4.24
N LEU A 23 -8.34 17.69 3.29
CA LEU A 23 -8.52 17.42 1.86
C LEU A 23 -7.95 16.05 1.45
N HIS A 24 -6.78 15.67 1.96
CA HIS A 24 -6.20 14.35 1.72
C HIS A 24 -7.09 13.25 2.31
N SER A 25 -7.60 13.42 3.52
CA SER A 25 -8.56 12.49 4.16
C SER A 25 -9.86 12.38 3.36
N THR A 26 -10.36 13.48 2.83
CA THR A 26 -11.54 13.50 1.94
C THR A 26 -11.26 12.73 0.65
N ALA A 27 -10.09 12.91 0.04
CA ALA A 27 -9.68 12.14 -1.14
C ALA A 27 -9.59 10.64 -0.83
N ALA A 28 -9.08 10.26 0.36
CA ALA A 28 -9.01 8.87 0.80
C ALA A 28 -10.40 8.23 0.93
N VAL A 29 -11.40 8.96 1.47
CA VAL A 29 -12.80 8.49 1.51
C VAL A 29 -13.36 8.31 0.10
N LEU A 30 -13.12 9.26 -0.80
CA LEU A 30 -13.59 9.17 -2.19
C LEU A 30 -12.93 8.00 -2.93
N HIS A 31 -11.65 7.75 -2.67
CA HIS A 31 -10.92 6.62 -3.25
C HIS A 31 -11.47 5.29 -2.70
N TRP A 32 -11.63 5.18 -1.38
CA TRP A 32 -12.23 4.00 -0.76
C TRP A 32 -13.63 3.72 -1.33
N ASP A 33 -14.49 4.74 -1.46
CA ASP A 33 -15.82 4.59 -2.02
C ASP A 33 -15.78 4.16 -3.50
N GLN A 34 -14.83 4.68 -4.29
CA GLN A 34 -14.62 4.26 -5.68
C GLN A 34 -14.29 2.78 -5.79
N GLU A 35 -13.48 2.25 -4.87
CA GLU A 35 -13.08 0.84 -4.88
C GLU A 35 -14.14 -0.12 -4.32
N THR A 36 -15.11 0.39 -3.52
CA THR A 36 -16.04 -0.45 -2.75
C THR A 36 -17.51 -0.24 -3.13
N MET A 37 -18.04 0.97 -2.99
CA MET A 37 -19.48 1.25 -2.98
C MET A 37 -19.97 2.10 -4.14
N MET A 38 -19.08 2.80 -4.85
CA MET A 38 -19.47 3.75 -5.90
C MET A 38 -20.20 3.05 -7.05
N PRO A 39 -21.37 3.55 -7.49
CA PRO A 39 -22.00 3.06 -8.71
C PRO A 39 -21.09 3.25 -9.94
N PRO A 40 -21.01 2.29 -10.86
CA PRO A 40 -20.12 2.37 -12.05
C PRO A 40 -20.32 3.63 -12.90
N GLY A 41 -21.54 4.20 -12.92
CA GLY A 41 -21.85 5.44 -13.63
C GLY A 41 -21.23 6.68 -13.00
N GLY A 42 -20.75 6.60 -11.76
CA GLY A 42 -20.11 7.72 -11.03
C GLY A 42 -18.65 7.99 -11.41
N ALA A 43 -18.00 7.09 -12.17
CA ALA A 43 -16.56 7.10 -12.39
C ALA A 43 -16.01 8.41 -12.97
N GLN A 44 -16.68 8.99 -13.97
CA GLN A 44 -16.23 10.25 -14.57
C GLN A 44 -16.29 11.41 -13.58
N ALA A 45 -17.39 11.55 -12.83
CA ALA A 45 -17.53 12.59 -11.82
C ALA A 45 -16.51 12.42 -10.69
N ARG A 46 -16.24 11.17 -10.26
CA ARG A 46 -15.23 10.85 -9.24
C ARG A 46 -13.82 11.25 -9.67
N ALA A 47 -13.44 11.00 -10.91
CA ALA A 47 -12.14 11.43 -11.44
C ALA A 47 -11.97 12.96 -11.38
N GLU A 48 -13.02 13.72 -11.72
CA GLU A 48 -12.98 15.19 -11.61
C GLU A 48 -12.97 15.68 -10.16
N GLN A 49 -13.71 15.02 -9.25
CA GLN A 49 -13.68 15.33 -7.82
C GLN A 49 -12.28 15.14 -7.24
N LEU A 50 -11.64 13.99 -7.50
CA LEU A 50 -10.29 13.69 -7.03
C LEU A 50 -9.26 14.66 -7.62
N ALA A 51 -9.36 14.99 -8.91
CA ALA A 51 -8.49 15.98 -9.53
C ALA A 51 -8.63 17.37 -8.88
N THR A 52 -9.85 17.79 -8.59
CA THR A 52 -10.12 19.08 -7.94
C THR A 52 -9.54 19.12 -6.53
N ILE A 53 -9.78 18.09 -5.72
CA ILE A 53 -9.25 18.01 -4.34
C ILE A 53 -7.73 18.00 -4.36
N SER A 54 -7.11 17.20 -5.24
CA SER A 54 -5.65 17.13 -5.37
C SER A 54 -5.04 18.48 -5.76
N ARG A 55 -5.70 19.21 -6.68
CA ARG A 55 -5.29 20.56 -7.07
C ARG A 55 -5.36 21.53 -5.89
N LEU A 56 -6.49 21.58 -5.19
CA LEU A 56 -6.68 22.46 -4.04
C LEU A 56 -5.68 22.18 -2.92
N ALA A 57 -5.47 20.92 -2.56
CA ALA A 57 -4.50 20.51 -1.56
C ALA A 57 -3.07 20.94 -1.96
N HIS A 58 -2.70 20.76 -3.23
CA HIS A 58 -1.40 21.13 -3.74
C HIS A 58 -1.21 22.66 -3.74
N GLU A 59 -2.20 23.44 -4.21
CA GLU A 59 -2.15 24.92 -4.19
C GLU A 59 -2.01 25.47 -2.76
N MET A 60 -2.74 24.90 -1.80
CA MET A 60 -2.64 25.29 -0.39
C MET A 60 -1.25 24.99 0.14
N PHE A 61 -0.73 23.78 -0.10
CA PHE A 61 0.57 23.34 0.40
C PHE A 61 1.72 24.12 -0.19
N THR A 62 1.71 24.41 -1.50
CA THR A 62 2.79 25.15 -2.19
C THR A 62 2.63 26.66 -2.15
N SER A 63 1.75 27.20 -1.30
CA SER A 63 1.50 28.63 -1.17
C SER A 63 2.68 29.36 -0.49
N ALA A 64 2.88 30.63 -0.81
CA ALA A 64 3.83 31.49 -0.14
C ALA A 64 3.58 31.60 1.38
N ALA A 65 2.32 31.44 1.81
CA ALA A 65 1.99 31.41 3.23
C ALA A 65 2.59 30.19 3.93
N THR A 66 2.51 29.00 3.32
CA THR A 66 3.12 27.77 3.86
C THR A 66 4.64 27.93 4.01
N GLU A 67 5.32 28.43 2.97
CA GLU A 67 6.78 28.68 3.04
C GLU A 67 7.14 29.65 4.16
N THR A 68 6.40 30.75 4.28
CA THR A 68 6.64 31.76 5.31
C THR A 68 6.45 31.19 6.71
N MET A 69 5.38 30.42 6.93
CA MET A 69 5.09 29.83 8.24
C MET A 69 6.08 28.72 8.59
N LEU A 70 6.48 27.91 7.60
CA LEU A 70 7.48 26.87 7.80
C LEU A 70 8.85 27.49 8.17
N ALA A 71 9.31 28.48 7.43
CA ALA A 71 10.57 29.17 7.73
C ALA A 71 10.58 29.80 9.14
N ALA A 72 9.47 30.40 9.57
CA ALA A 72 9.32 30.93 10.92
C ALA A 72 9.36 29.81 11.98
N ALA A 73 8.70 28.68 11.71
CA ALA A 73 8.70 27.52 12.60
C ALA A 73 10.08 26.85 12.70
N GLU A 74 10.82 26.75 11.59
CA GLU A 74 12.20 26.25 11.56
C GLU A 74 13.14 27.12 12.37
N ALA A 75 13.06 28.45 12.21
CA ALA A 75 13.85 29.40 12.98
C ALA A 75 13.56 29.29 14.50
N ALA A 76 12.29 29.20 14.86
CA ALA A 76 11.86 29.02 16.25
C ALA A 76 12.26 27.65 16.81
N GLY A 77 12.28 26.61 15.97
CA GLY A 77 12.61 25.22 16.32
C GLY A 77 14.08 24.84 16.29
N ALA A 78 15.02 25.80 16.02
CA ALA A 78 16.45 25.51 15.85
C ALA A 78 17.15 24.83 17.05
N GLY A 79 16.54 24.91 18.23
CA GLY A 79 17.06 24.28 19.46
C GLY A 79 16.31 23.02 19.91
N LEU A 80 15.39 22.48 19.09
CA LEU A 80 14.65 21.30 19.44
C LEU A 80 15.50 20.02 19.44
N ASP A 81 15.18 19.08 20.30
CA ASP A 81 15.74 17.74 20.20
C ASP A 81 15.39 17.14 18.83
N ALA A 82 16.39 16.67 18.11
CA ALA A 82 16.23 16.05 16.78
C ALA A 82 15.28 14.83 16.77
N ALA A 83 15.11 14.17 17.93
CA ALA A 83 14.20 13.04 18.11
C ALA A 83 12.76 13.46 18.48
N SER A 84 12.49 14.75 18.71
CA SER A 84 11.14 15.22 19.03
C SER A 84 10.20 15.18 17.81
N ASP A 85 8.89 15.02 18.07
CA ASP A 85 7.86 15.07 17.04
C ASP A 85 7.85 16.40 16.29
N GLU A 86 8.11 17.51 16.99
CA GLU A 86 8.19 18.84 16.40
C GLU A 86 9.36 18.96 15.41
N ALA A 87 10.54 18.49 15.79
CA ALA A 87 11.69 18.48 14.89
C ALA A 87 11.46 17.55 13.68
N ALA A 88 10.84 16.38 13.89
CA ALA A 88 10.45 15.48 12.83
C ALA A 88 9.42 16.12 11.89
N LEU A 89 8.42 16.82 12.43
CA LEU A 89 7.42 17.54 11.65
C LEU A 89 8.07 18.57 10.71
N LEU A 90 8.96 19.41 11.24
CA LEU A 90 9.63 20.44 10.44
C LEU A 90 10.44 19.80 9.28
N ARG A 91 11.21 18.75 9.57
CA ARG A 91 11.98 18.03 8.53
C ARG A 91 11.09 17.44 7.43
N VAL A 92 10.00 16.78 7.83
CA VAL A 92 9.07 16.15 6.88
C VAL A 92 8.36 17.22 6.06
N VAL A 93 7.82 18.27 6.69
CA VAL A 93 7.13 19.36 5.97
C VAL A 93 8.07 20.06 4.99
N ARG A 94 9.33 20.35 5.38
CA ARG A 94 10.32 20.97 4.49
C ARG A 94 10.59 20.10 3.28
N ARG A 95 10.89 18.82 3.48
CA ARG A 95 11.13 17.87 2.40
C ARG A 95 9.93 17.77 1.45
N ASP A 96 8.74 17.60 2.01
CA ASP A 96 7.53 17.40 1.22
C ASP A 96 7.16 18.68 0.45
N LEU A 97 7.36 19.87 1.06
CA LEU A 97 7.15 21.16 0.40
C LEU A 97 8.13 21.36 -0.76
N ASP A 98 9.42 21.09 -0.53
CA ASP A 98 10.46 21.20 -1.56
C ASP A 98 10.18 20.27 -2.75
N GLN A 99 9.66 19.08 -2.51
CA GLN A 99 9.21 18.16 -3.59
C GLN A 99 7.93 18.66 -4.26
N ALA A 100 6.92 19.08 -3.50
CA ALA A 100 5.66 19.55 -4.04
C ALA A 100 5.83 20.79 -4.92
N CYS A 101 6.66 21.74 -4.53
CA CYS A 101 6.95 22.95 -5.30
C CYS A 101 7.58 22.67 -6.69
N LYS A 102 8.19 21.51 -6.90
CA LYS A 102 8.74 21.11 -8.20
C LYS A 102 7.66 20.61 -9.17
N LEU A 103 6.50 20.21 -8.66
CA LEU A 103 5.41 19.65 -9.47
C LEU A 103 4.43 20.74 -9.87
N PRO A 104 4.15 20.95 -11.19
CA PRO A 104 3.10 21.89 -11.60
C PRO A 104 1.73 21.44 -11.10
N THR A 105 0.93 22.37 -10.60
CA THR A 105 -0.40 22.09 -10.04
C THR A 105 -1.33 21.36 -11.03
N GLU A 106 -1.33 21.81 -12.30
CA GLU A 106 -2.13 21.15 -13.35
C GLU A 106 -1.67 19.71 -13.61
N PHE A 107 -0.38 19.43 -13.50
CA PHE A 107 0.16 18.07 -13.61
C PHE A 107 -0.34 17.17 -12.48
N VAL A 108 -0.39 17.67 -11.24
CA VAL A 108 -0.93 16.94 -10.07
C VAL A 108 -2.40 16.58 -10.29
N ALA A 109 -3.21 17.55 -10.74
CA ALA A 109 -4.64 17.36 -11.03
C ALA A 109 -4.84 16.35 -12.18
N GLU A 110 -4.07 16.48 -13.27
CA GLU A 110 -4.14 15.58 -14.42
C GLU A 110 -3.77 14.14 -14.05
N ARG A 111 -2.72 13.97 -13.24
CA ARG A 111 -2.30 12.65 -12.75
C ARG A 111 -3.38 12.00 -11.87
N ALA A 112 -3.99 12.74 -10.96
CA ALA A 112 -5.06 12.25 -10.10
C ALA A 112 -6.28 11.80 -10.92
N ARG A 113 -6.69 12.60 -11.93
CA ARG A 113 -7.76 12.24 -12.86
C ARG A 113 -7.43 10.97 -13.64
N ALA A 114 -6.23 10.88 -14.22
CA ALA A 114 -5.78 9.73 -15.00
C ALA A 114 -5.70 8.45 -14.16
N ALA A 115 -5.22 8.53 -12.92
CA ALA A 115 -5.17 7.41 -12.00
C ALA A 115 -6.57 6.85 -11.71
N SER A 116 -7.53 7.73 -11.35
CA SER A 116 -8.91 7.33 -11.10
C SER A 116 -9.58 6.69 -12.32
N GLN A 117 -9.36 7.25 -13.52
CA GLN A 117 -9.87 6.67 -14.77
C GLN A 117 -9.24 5.29 -15.08
N SER A 118 -7.94 5.13 -14.81
CA SER A 118 -7.20 3.89 -15.06
C SER A 118 -7.71 2.74 -14.19
N VAL A 119 -8.15 3.01 -12.96
CA VAL A 119 -8.79 2.01 -12.08
C VAL A 119 -10.02 1.40 -12.74
N GLU A 120 -10.88 2.22 -13.35
CA GLU A 120 -12.09 1.73 -14.01
C GLU A 120 -11.80 0.90 -15.27
N VAL A 121 -10.78 1.28 -16.03
CA VAL A 121 -10.32 0.49 -17.18
C VAL A 121 -9.76 -0.85 -16.70
N TRP A 122 -8.91 -0.84 -15.69
CA TRP A 122 -8.32 -2.04 -15.10
C TRP A 122 -9.39 -3.00 -14.54
N ARG A 123 -10.39 -2.45 -13.83
CA ARG A 123 -11.48 -3.24 -13.23
C ARG A 123 -12.27 -4.05 -14.27
N LYS A 124 -12.39 -3.52 -15.49
CA LYS A 124 -13.04 -4.20 -16.62
C LYS A 124 -12.09 -5.15 -17.36
N ALA A 125 -10.87 -4.70 -17.63
CA ALA A 125 -9.90 -5.45 -18.42
C ALA A 125 -9.37 -6.69 -17.67
N ARG A 126 -9.17 -6.58 -16.35
CA ARG A 126 -8.58 -7.66 -15.53
C ARG A 126 -9.39 -8.96 -15.53
N PRO A 127 -10.71 -8.98 -15.25
CA PRO A 127 -11.52 -10.18 -15.32
C PRO A 127 -11.66 -10.75 -16.74
N ALA A 128 -11.63 -9.86 -17.74
CA ALA A 128 -11.69 -10.25 -19.17
C ALA A 128 -10.36 -10.78 -19.69
N ASN A 129 -9.27 -10.71 -18.90
CA ASN A 129 -7.90 -10.99 -19.33
C ASN A 129 -7.49 -10.20 -20.59
N ASP A 130 -7.99 -8.96 -20.71
CA ASP A 130 -7.79 -8.06 -21.85
C ASP A 130 -6.72 -7.01 -21.53
N PHE A 131 -5.46 -7.40 -21.66
CA PHE A 131 -4.34 -6.49 -21.48
C PHE A 131 -4.32 -5.36 -22.52
N ARG A 132 -4.79 -5.59 -23.75
CA ARG A 132 -4.81 -4.58 -24.81
C ARG A 132 -5.74 -3.41 -24.46
N ALA A 133 -6.86 -3.67 -23.83
CA ALA A 133 -7.75 -2.62 -23.34
C ALA A 133 -7.13 -1.78 -22.22
N PHE A 134 -6.25 -2.35 -21.41
CA PHE A 134 -5.56 -1.65 -20.32
C PHE A 134 -4.28 -0.93 -20.75
N LEU A 135 -3.60 -1.41 -21.79
CA LEU A 135 -2.29 -0.92 -22.22
C LEU A 135 -2.21 0.62 -22.36
N PRO A 136 -3.17 1.33 -22.99
CA PRO A 136 -3.08 2.79 -23.10
C PRO A 136 -3.10 3.51 -21.73
N SER A 137 -3.83 2.97 -20.76
CA SER A 137 -3.83 3.48 -19.38
C SER A 137 -2.47 3.25 -18.70
N LEU A 138 -1.87 2.07 -18.89
CA LEU A 138 -0.55 1.77 -18.36
C LEU A 138 0.54 2.68 -18.96
N GLU A 139 0.54 2.87 -20.27
CA GLU A 139 1.49 3.77 -20.97
C GLU A 139 1.38 5.20 -20.43
N ARG A 140 0.15 5.69 -20.24
CA ARG A 140 -0.09 7.02 -19.66
C ARG A 140 0.43 7.11 -18.23
N MET A 141 0.24 6.09 -17.40
CA MET A 141 0.75 6.07 -16.02
C MET A 141 2.28 6.03 -15.98
N VAL A 142 2.93 5.29 -16.89
CA VAL A 142 4.39 5.27 -17.05
C VAL A 142 4.91 6.66 -17.48
N GLU A 143 4.21 7.35 -18.39
CA GLU A 143 4.55 8.72 -18.76
C GLU A 143 4.47 9.67 -17.56
N PHE A 144 3.41 9.59 -16.74
CA PHE A 144 3.31 10.36 -15.50
C PHE A 144 4.45 10.06 -14.53
N ALA A 145 4.86 8.80 -14.41
CA ALA A 145 5.97 8.40 -13.56
C ALA A 145 7.30 9.02 -14.03
N ARG A 146 7.60 8.97 -15.33
CA ARG A 146 8.77 9.61 -15.93
C ARG A 146 8.78 11.11 -15.73
N ARG A 147 7.69 11.80 -16.05
CA ARG A 147 7.55 13.24 -15.85
C ARG A 147 7.67 13.63 -14.36
N THR A 148 7.17 12.79 -13.44
CA THR A 148 7.36 13.01 -12.00
C THR A 148 8.85 12.95 -11.65
N ALA A 149 9.58 11.95 -12.13
CA ALA A 149 11.01 11.84 -11.91
C ALA A 149 11.78 13.04 -12.49
N ASP A 150 11.42 13.50 -13.68
CA ASP A 150 12.04 14.68 -14.33
C ASP A 150 11.79 15.97 -13.52
N TYR A 151 10.58 16.18 -13.02
CA TYR A 151 10.26 17.35 -12.17
C TYR A 151 11.01 17.30 -10.83
N LEU A 152 11.04 16.15 -10.17
CA LEU A 152 11.70 16.00 -8.87
C LEU A 152 13.23 16.10 -9.01
N GLY A 153 13.76 15.64 -10.15
CA GLY A 153 15.19 15.53 -10.39
C GLY A 153 15.80 14.29 -9.72
N TYR A 154 16.85 13.76 -10.31
CA TYR A 154 17.58 12.59 -9.81
C TYR A 154 19.07 12.70 -10.14
N ARG A 155 19.92 11.94 -9.45
CA ARG A 155 21.38 11.97 -9.65
C ARG A 155 21.86 10.82 -10.53
N GLU A 156 21.47 9.59 -10.21
CA GLU A 156 21.97 8.38 -10.88
C GLU A 156 20.90 7.77 -11.79
N HIS A 157 19.70 7.56 -11.27
CA HIS A 157 18.64 6.86 -11.99
C HIS A 157 17.27 7.55 -11.78
N PRO A 158 16.42 7.70 -12.83
CA PRO A 158 15.11 8.35 -12.68
C PRO A 158 14.19 7.66 -11.67
N TYR A 159 14.36 6.36 -11.44
CA TYR A 159 13.61 5.61 -10.44
C TYR A 159 13.93 6.03 -9.00
N ASP A 160 15.12 6.63 -8.73
CA ASP A 160 15.49 7.14 -7.40
C ASP A 160 14.52 8.22 -6.93
N ALA A 161 14.13 9.13 -7.84
CA ALA A 161 13.16 10.18 -7.51
C ALA A 161 11.79 9.63 -7.12
N LEU A 162 11.40 8.48 -7.68
CA LEU A 162 10.14 7.81 -7.35
C LEU A 162 10.23 7.00 -6.06
N LEU A 163 11.36 6.36 -5.80
CA LEU A 163 11.61 5.65 -4.54
C LEU A 163 11.60 6.61 -3.36
N ASP A 164 12.22 7.78 -3.49
CA ASP A 164 12.31 8.80 -2.44
C ASP A 164 10.93 9.28 -1.95
N LEU A 165 9.89 9.21 -2.78
CA LEU A 165 8.51 9.54 -2.39
C LEU A 165 7.93 8.57 -1.33
N TYR A 166 8.45 7.34 -1.27
CA TYR A 166 7.92 6.26 -0.44
C TYR A 166 8.90 5.78 0.62
N GLU A 167 10.19 5.83 0.30
CA GLU A 167 11.29 5.41 1.16
C GLU A 167 12.40 6.47 1.06
N PRO A 168 12.35 7.51 1.91
CA PRO A 168 13.25 8.65 1.83
C PRO A 168 14.73 8.27 1.76
N GLU A 169 15.46 8.95 0.86
CA GLU A 169 16.91 8.82 0.66
C GLU A 169 17.37 7.46 0.09
N THR A 170 16.44 6.53 -0.21
CA THR A 170 16.74 5.21 -0.77
C THR A 170 16.96 5.32 -2.28
N THR A 171 18.01 4.67 -2.79
CA THR A 171 18.36 4.64 -4.22
C THR A 171 18.07 3.28 -4.88
N ALA A 172 17.82 3.30 -6.18
CA ALA A 172 17.65 2.08 -6.99
C ALA A 172 18.87 1.16 -6.91
N ARG A 173 20.07 1.72 -6.74
CA ARG A 173 21.32 0.95 -6.56
C ARG A 173 21.32 0.17 -5.26
N GLU A 174 20.98 0.81 -4.14
CA GLU A 174 20.91 0.15 -2.82
C GLU A 174 19.88 -0.95 -2.79
N VAL A 175 18.69 -0.69 -3.39
CA VAL A 175 17.63 -1.70 -3.52
C VAL A 175 18.11 -2.87 -4.40
N ALA A 176 18.78 -2.60 -5.53
CA ALA A 176 19.29 -3.65 -6.39
C ALA A 176 20.32 -4.55 -5.68
N GLU A 177 21.26 -3.96 -4.92
CA GLU A 177 22.25 -4.72 -4.13
C GLU A 177 21.58 -5.59 -3.05
N LEU A 178 20.53 -5.07 -2.39
CA LEU A 178 19.74 -5.84 -1.42
C LEU A 178 19.01 -7.00 -2.09
N PHE A 179 18.39 -6.75 -3.24
CA PHE A 179 17.62 -7.74 -3.98
C PHE A 179 18.51 -8.81 -4.60
N ASP A 180 19.72 -8.48 -5.04
CA ASP A 180 20.69 -9.48 -5.52
C ASP A 180 21.09 -10.45 -4.40
N ARG A 181 21.35 -9.95 -3.20
CA ARG A 181 21.64 -10.82 -2.03
C ARG A 181 20.45 -11.70 -1.69
N LEU A 182 19.23 -11.12 -1.69
CA LEU A 182 17.99 -11.87 -1.42
C LEU A 182 17.76 -12.96 -2.46
N ARG A 183 17.95 -12.64 -3.77
CA ARG A 183 17.82 -13.59 -4.88
C ARG A 183 18.81 -14.77 -4.74
N GLN A 184 20.07 -14.48 -4.39
CA GLN A 184 21.10 -15.51 -4.18
C GLN A 184 20.71 -16.51 -3.10
N GLY A 185 20.02 -16.10 -2.06
CA GLY A 185 19.51 -16.99 -1.01
C GLY A 185 18.21 -17.69 -1.39
N THR A 186 17.29 -16.97 -2.00
CA THR A 186 15.92 -17.46 -2.25
C THR A 186 15.84 -18.44 -3.42
N VAL A 187 16.54 -18.18 -4.53
CA VAL A 187 16.45 -19.04 -5.74
C VAL A 187 16.89 -20.47 -5.47
N PRO A 188 18.04 -20.74 -4.82
CA PRO A 188 18.43 -22.11 -4.48
C PRO A 188 17.43 -22.80 -3.54
N LEU A 189 16.83 -22.05 -2.60
CA LEU A 189 15.80 -22.57 -1.71
C LEU A 189 14.56 -23.02 -2.49
N VAL A 190 14.05 -22.17 -3.39
CA VAL A 190 12.92 -22.52 -4.27
C VAL A 190 13.22 -23.75 -5.11
N GLN A 191 14.43 -23.85 -5.69
CA GLN A 191 14.86 -25.02 -6.46
C GLN A 191 14.90 -26.30 -5.61
N ALA A 192 15.44 -26.21 -4.40
CA ALA A 192 15.49 -27.34 -3.48
C ALA A 192 14.09 -27.81 -3.06
N ILE A 193 13.17 -26.88 -2.79
CA ILE A 193 11.77 -27.16 -2.48
C ILE A 193 11.07 -27.80 -3.69
N ALA A 194 11.25 -27.24 -4.88
CA ALA A 194 10.66 -27.76 -6.13
C ALA A 194 11.09 -29.20 -6.40
N GLY A 195 12.36 -29.56 -6.11
CA GLY A 195 12.87 -30.94 -6.23
C GLY A 195 12.19 -31.92 -5.26
N ARG A 196 11.63 -31.45 -4.16
CA ARG A 196 10.91 -32.25 -3.14
C ARG A 196 9.40 -31.97 -3.09
N GLY A 197 8.89 -31.19 -4.01
CA GLY A 197 7.57 -30.57 -3.94
C GLY A 197 6.41 -31.57 -3.75
N ARG A 198 6.49 -32.76 -4.36
CA ARG A 198 5.45 -33.80 -4.21
C ARG A 198 5.38 -34.39 -2.79
N GLU A 199 6.50 -34.42 -2.06
CA GLU A 199 6.56 -34.93 -0.68
C GLU A 199 6.09 -33.88 0.34
N LEU A 200 6.32 -32.59 0.02
CA LEU A 200 6.07 -31.47 0.92
C LEU A 200 4.70 -30.81 0.68
N ALA A 201 4.16 -30.93 -0.53
CA ALA A 201 2.90 -30.30 -0.89
C ALA A 201 1.73 -30.86 -0.08
N ALA A 202 1.00 -29.96 0.55
CA ALA A 202 -0.30 -30.26 1.16
C ALA A 202 -1.38 -29.39 0.48
N THR A 203 -2.57 -29.92 0.36
CA THR A 203 -3.72 -29.22 -0.21
C THR A 203 -4.92 -29.39 0.69
N LEU A 204 -5.66 -28.33 0.91
CA LEU A 204 -6.95 -28.41 1.56
C LEU A 204 -7.93 -29.20 0.66
N PRO A 205 -8.96 -29.82 1.23
CA PRO A 205 -10.03 -30.43 0.47
C PRO A 205 -10.61 -29.46 -0.56
N ASP A 206 -10.96 -29.96 -1.73
CA ASP A 206 -11.72 -29.17 -2.72
C ASP A 206 -13.16 -29.02 -2.21
N ALA A 207 -13.42 -27.87 -1.64
CA ALA A 207 -14.67 -27.55 -0.97
C ALA A 207 -15.05 -26.08 -1.21
N GLU A 208 -16.28 -25.74 -0.89
CA GLU A 208 -16.71 -24.35 -0.84
C GLU A 208 -16.53 -23.79 0.57
N TYR A 209 -15.95 -22.59 0.62
CA TYR A 209 -15.74 -21.80 1.83
C TYR A 209 -16.63 -20.58 1.74
N ASP A 210 -17.70 -20.56 2.51
CA ASP A 210 -18.67 -19.46 2.55
C ASP A 210 -18.00 -18.15 2.92
N GLU A 211 -18.32 -17.08 2.17
CA GLU A 211 -17.66 -15.77 2.31
C GLU A 211 -17.96 -15.10 3.63
N GLU A 212 -19.21 -15.25 4.14
CA GLU A 212 -19.57 -14.68 5.43
C GLU A 212 -18.86 -15.38 6.58
N LYS A 213 -18.68 -16.70 6.49
CA LYS A 213 -17.88 -17.45 7.48
C LYS A 213 -16.39 -17.05 7.44
N GLN A 214 -15.84 -16.80 6.24
CA GLN A 214 -14.49 -16.25 6.11
C GLN A 214 -14.41 -14.87 6.76
N ARG A 215 -15.42 -14.01 6.54
CA ARG A 215 -15.51 -12.68 7.14
C ARG A 215 -15.57 -12.75 8.67
N VAL A 216 -16.45 -13.57 9.20
CA VAL A 216 -16.62 -13.76 10.66
C VAL A 216 -15.33 -14.25 11.30
N PHE A 217 -14.66 -15.24 10.69
CA PHE A 217 -13.38 -15.72 11.18
C PHE A 217 -12.31 -14.62 11.12
N GLY A 218 -12.15 -13.99 9.96
CA GLY A 218 -11.14 -12.94 9.75
C GLY A 218 -11.29 -11.80 10.75
N LEU A 219 -12.49 -11.23 10.91
CA LEU A 219 -12.76 -10.17 11.88
C LEU A 219 -12.43 -10.61 13.30
N SER A 220 -12.87 -11.81 13.71
CA SER A 220 -12.60 -12.28 15.05
C SER A 220 -11.11 -12.45 15.37
N MET A 221 -10.29 -12.74 14.37
CA MET A 221 -8.83 -12.83 14.55
C MET A 221 -8.18 -11.46 14.58
N VAL A 222 -8.56 -10.53 13.69
CA VAL A 222 -7.95 -9.20 13.69
C VAL A 222 -8.35 -8.37 14.91
N GLU A 223 -9.54 -8.57 15.46
CA GLU A 223 -9.93 -8.03 16.78
C GLU A 223 -9.04 -8.59 17.90
N ALA A 224 -8.74 -9.90 17.85
CA ALA A 224 -7.80 -10.51 18.80
C ALA A 224 -6.36 -10.01 18.61
N PHE A 225 -5.97 -9.57 17.41
CA PHE A 225 -4.68 -8.90 17.15
C PHE A 225 -4.64 -7.48 17.72
N GLY A 226 -5.79 -6.82 17.87
CA GLY A 226 -5.89 -5.46 18.38
C GLY A 226 -6.47 -4.43 17.39
N TYR A 227 -6.93 -4.87 16.22
CA TYR A 227 -7.67 -3.99 15.31
C TYR A 227 -9.00 -3.58 15.92
N ASP A 228 -9.17 -2.28 16.13
CA ASP A 228 -10.36 -1.73 16.73
C ASP A 228 -11.45 -1.47 15.67
N THR A 229 -12.44 -2.34 15.62
CA THR A 229 -13.55 -2.26 14.66
C THR A 229 -14.52 -1.10 14.95
N SER A 230 -14.43 -0.44 16.11
CA SER A 230 -15.16 0.81 16.36
C SER A 230 -14.52 2.02 15.65
N ARG A 231 -13.24 1.88 15.25
CA ARG A 231 -12.45 2.85 14.50
C ARG A 231 -12.09 2.36 13.09
N GLY A 232 -12.82 1.38 12.58
CA GLY A 232 -12.56 0.82 11.26
C GLY A 232 -13.65 -0.13 10.81
N ARG A 233 -13.49 -0.67 9.60
CA ARG A 233 -14.44 -1.60 8.98
C ARG A 233 -13.75 -2.47 7.95
N LEU A 234 -14.35 -3.62 7.64
CA LEU A 234 -13.93 -4.54 6.59
C LEU A 234 -14.97 -4.55 5.46
N ASP A 235 -14.54 -4.22 4.25
CA ASP A 235 -15.36 -4.21 3.03
C ASP A 235 -14.77 -5.11 1.94
N VAL A 236 -15.49 -5.26 0.82
CA VAL A 236 -15.05 -6.04 -0.34
C VAL A 236 -14.54 -5.10 -1.42
N SER A 237 -13.39 -5.44 -2.01
CA SER A 237 -12.82 -4.72 -3.15
C SER A 237 -12.22 -5.69 -4.17
N ALA A 238 -11.94 -5.18 -5.37
CA ALA A 238 -11.27 -5.97 -6.43
C ALA A 238 -9.83 -6.34 -6.06
N HIS A 239 -9.15 -5.48 -5.32
CA HIS A 239 -7.81 -5.69 -4.76
C HIS A 239 -7.82 -5.25 -3.29
N PRO A 240 -7.41 -6.11 -2.34
CA PRO A 240 -7.32 -5.73 -0.93
C PRO A 240 -6.45 -4.49 -0.72
N PHE A 241 -6.87 -3.61 0.18
CA PHE A 241 -6.11 -2.44 0.62
C PHE A 241 -6.57 -1.96 1.99
N SER A 242 -5.67 -1.24 2.67
CA SER A 242 -5.98 -0.46 3.87
C SER A 242 -5.94 1.03 3.55
N THR A 243 -6.83 1.82 4.15
CA THR A 243 -6.81 3.28 4.04
C THR A 243 -7.06 3.93 5.39
N GLY A 244 -6.14 4.82 5.81
CA GLY A 244 -6.31 5.69 6.96
C GLY A 244 -6.93 7.01 6.52
N ILE A 245 -8.14 7.28 6.99
CA ILE A 245 -8.82 8.58 6.83
C ILE A 245 -8.45 9.47 7.99
N SER A 246 -8.47 8.93 9.19
CA SER A 246 -7.90 9.44 10.43
C SER A 246 -7.42 8.26 11.26
N ARG A 247 -6.77 8.50 12.40
CA ARG A 247 -6.43 7.40 13.32
C ARG A 247 -7.67 6.68 13.88
N ASP A 248 -8.81 7.35 13.88
CA ASP A 248 -10.10 6.83 14.39
C ASP A 248 -11.07 6.44 13.25
N ASP A 249 -10.62 6.44 11.99
CA ASP A 249 -11.30 5.85 10.83
C ASP A 249 -10.25 5.22 9.89
N VAL A 250 -9.90 3.96 10.15
CA VAL A 250 -8.95 3.17 9.34
C VAL A 250 -9.66 1.94 8.79
N ARG A 251 -9.89 1.93 7.48
CA ARG A 251 -10.69 0.92 6.79
C ARG A 251 -9.82 -0.09 6.07
N ILE A 252 -10.22 -1.35 6.12
CA ILE A 252 -9.57 -2.45 5.40
C ILE A 252 -10.53 -3.08 4.40
N THR A 253 -9.98 -3.66 3.35
CA THR A 253 -10.76 -4.40 2.37
C THR A 253 -10.16 -5.77 2.11
N THR A 254 -10.98 -6.68 1.60
CA THR A 254 -10.52 -7.98 1.14
C THR A 254 -11.24 -8.42 -0.14
N ARG A 255 -10.74 -9.48 -0.76
CA ARG A 255 -11.38 -10.16 -1.89
C ARG A 255 -11.64 -11.60 -1.51
N TYR A 256 -12.90 -11.98 -1.39
CA TYR A 256 -13.27 -13.36 -1.11
C TYR A 256 -13.17 -14.26 -2.34
N ASN A 257 -12.87 -15.53 -2.08
CA ASN A 257 -12.94 -16.61 -3.05
C ASN A 257 -13.53 -17.84 -2.35
N ARG A 258 -14.65 -18.32 -2.87
CA ARG A 258 -15.34 -19.50 -2.30
C ARG A 258 -14.57 -20.81 -2.43
N ARG A 259 -13.52 -20.86 -3.25
CA ARG A 259 -12.64 -22.03 -3.42
C ARG A 259 -11.33 -21.91 -2.66
N SER A 260 -11.14 -20.86 -1.84
CA SER A 260 -9.90 -20.59 -1.15
C SER A 260 -10.13 -19.82 0.16
N LEU A 261 -9.25 -20.03 1.12
CA LEU A 261 -9.17 -19.26 2.37
C LEU A 261 -8.14 -18.12 2.30
N ALA A 262 -7.66 -17.77 1.10
CA ALA A 262 -6.64 -16.73 0.93
C ALA A 262 -7.09 -15.34 1.42
N SER A 263 -8.41 -15.06 1.42
CA SER A 263 -8.97 -13.82 1.97
C SER A 263 -8.59 -13.59 3.43
N ILE A 264 -8.44 -14.64 4.22
CA ILE A 264 -8.04 -14.58 5.64
C ILE A 264 -6.66 -13.92 5.78
N PHE A 265 -5.71 -14.33 4.93
CA PHE A 265 -4.35 -13.75 4.95
C PHE A 265 -4.36 -12.29 4.45
N GLY A 266 -5.19 -11.98 3.46
CA GLY A 266 -5.43 -10.59 3.03
C GLY A 266 -6.00 -9.74 4.17
N ILE A 267 -6.96 -10.24 4.94
CA ILE A 267 -7.52 -9.54 6.11
C ILE A 267 -6.42 -9.32 7.17
N PHE A 268 -5.56 -10.30 7.43
CA PHE A 268 -4.44 -10.16 8.38
C PHE A 268 -3.43 -9.11 7.90
N HIS A 269 -3.09 -9.14 6.60
CA HIS A 269 -2.20 -8.17 5.98
C HIS A 269 -2.73 -6.74 6.15
N GLU A 270 -3.95 -6.49 5.70
CA GLU A 270 -4.54 -5.15 5.75
C GLU A 270 -4.78 -4.68 7.19
N SER A 271 -5.06 -5.62 8.13
CA SER A 271 -5.15 -5.27 9.54
C SER A 271 -3.82 -4.83 10.14
N GLY A 272 -2.70 -5.37 9.67
CA GLY A 272 -1.37 -4.92 10.09
C GLY A 272 -1.11 -3.46 9.73
N HIS A 273 -1.44 -3.07 8.51
CA HIS A 273 -1.45 -1.66 8.08
C HIS A 273 -2.39 -0.82 8.94
N ALA A 274 -3.60 -1.33 9.18
CA ALA A 274 -4.62 -0.60 9.91
C ALA A 274 -4.25 -0.38 11.39
N MET A 275 -3.72 -1.39 12.06
CA MET A 275 -3.28 -1.27 13.45
C MET A 275 -2.11 -0.29 13.59
N TYR A 276 -1.20 -0.25 12.61
CA TYR A 276 -0.14 0.75 12.60
C TYR A 276 -0.71 2.18 12.53
N SER A 277 -1.68 2.40 11.64
CA SER A 277 -2.36 3.70 11.52
C SER A 277 -3.19 4.05 12.76
N GLN A 278 -3.95 3.09 13.32
CA GLN A 278 -4.73 3.29 14.56
C GLN A 278 -3.84 3.53 15.78
N GLY A 279 -2.59 3.04 15.76
CA GLY A 279 -1.60 3.19 16.82
C GLY A 279 -0.92 4.56 16.86
N GLY A 280 -1.15 5.42 15.86
CA GLY A 280 -0.58 6.76 15.80
C GLY A 280 -0.95 7.61 17.01
N ALA A 281 -0.03 8.46 17.48
CA ALA A 281 -0.30 9.37 18.59
C ALA A 281 -1.36 10.42 18.20
N PRO A 282 -2.31 10.77 19.10
CA PRO A 282 -3.32 11.81 18.82
C PRO A 282 -2.71 13.17 18.44
N SER A 283 -1.51 13.49 18.95
CA SER A 283 -0.77 14.73 18.67
C SER A 283 -0.31 14.84 17.23
N LEU A 284 -0.23 13.73 16.50
CA LEU A 284 0.20 13.68 15.09
C LEU A 284 -0.97 13.80 14.12
N GLU A 285 -2.20 13.74 14.59
CA GLU A 285 -3.38 13.81 13.73
C GLU A 285 -3.46 15.15 13.02
N ARG A 286 -3.93 15.14 11.77
CA ARG A 286 -3.97 16.29 10.87
C ARG A 286 -2.60 16.94 10.62
N THR A 287 -1.53 16.14 10.72
CA THR A 287 -0.17 16.53 10.35
C THR A 287 0.41 15.53 9.33
N PRO A 288 1.44 15.88 8.56
CA PRO A 288 2.12 14.93 7.67
C PRO A 288 2.74 13.70 8.36
N LEU A 289 2.93 13.75 9.68
CA LEU A 289 3.44 12.61 10.45
C LEU A 289 2.39 11.51 10.71
N GLN A 290 1.11 11.77 10.44
CA GLN A 290 0.02 10.82 10.65
C GLN A 290 0.14 9.55 9.79
N GLY A 291 0.75 9.65 8.60
CA GLY A 291 0.85 8.56 7.61
C GLY A 291 1.92 7.50 7.91
N GLY A 292 2.65 7.60 9.03
CA GLY A 292 3.77 6.71 9.35
C GLY A 292 5.11 7.16 8.76
N ALA A 293 6.18 6.40 9.06
CA ALA A 293 7.54 6.80 8.74
C ALA A 293 7.93 6.57 7.27
N SER A 294 7.56 5.42 6.71
CA SER A 294 7.83 5.03 5.32
C SER A 294 6.96 3.84 4.90
N ASN A 295 6.90 3.57 3.58
CA ASN A 295 6.20 2.39 3.08
C ASN A 295 6.83 1.09 3.57
N GLY A 296 8.16 1.02 3.71
CA GLY A 296 8.85 -0.16 4.22
C GLY A 296 8.44 -0.49 5.66
N ILE A 297 8.36 0.51 6.53
CA ILE A 297 7.88 0.32 7.90
C ILE A 297 6.40 -0.07 7.92
N HIS A 298 5.57 0.57 7.08
CA HIS A 298 4.14 0.27 6.99
C HIS A 298 3.90 -1.18 6.52
N GLU A 299 4.62 -1.63 5.49
CA GLU A 299 4.55 -3.01 4.98
C GLU A 299 5.16 -4.03 5.98
N SER A 300 6.12 -3.64 6.80
CA SER A 300 6.66 -4.52 7.85
C SER A 300 5.58 -4.92 8.86
N GLN A 301 4.62 -4.03 9.13
CA GLN A 301 3.51 -4.32 10.04
C GLN A 301 2.48 -5.27 9.41
N SER A 302 2.17 -5.11 8.14
CA SER A 302 1.32 -6.06 7.42
C SER A 302 1.95 -7.46 7.36
N ARG A 303 3.26 -7.53 7.07
CA ARG A 303 3.99 -8.80 7.02
C ARG A 303 4.17 -9.45 8.39
N LEU A 304 4.29 -8.68 9.46
CA LEU A 304 4.27 -9.20 10.82
C LEU A 304 3.01 -10.06 11.05
N TRP A 305 1.84 -9.50 10.75
CA TRP A 305 0.58 -10.17 11.03
C TRP A 305 0.21 -11.24 10.00
N GLU A 306 0.44 -11.01 8.72
CA GLU A 306 0.17 -12.01 7.68
C GLU A 306 1.13 -13.20 7.76
N ASN A 307 2.45 -12.92 7.82
CA ASN A 307 3.47 -13.96 7.68
C ASN A 307 3.98 -14.48 9.02
N LEU A 308 4.54 -13.62 9.89
CA LEU A 308 5.16 -14.09 11.12
C LEU A 308 4.14 -14.64 12.11
N VAL A 309 2.96 -14.04 12.21
CA VAL A 309 1.87 -14.52 13.07
C VAL A 309 0.98 -15.48 12.28
N GLY A 310 0.32 -15.02 11.23
CA GLY A 310 -0.75 -15.72 10.53
C GLY A 310 -0.34 -17.01 9.81
N ARG A 311 0.95 -17.21 9.54
CA ARG A 311 1.48 -18.46 8.98
C ARG A 311 2.21 -19.33 10.00
N SER A 312 2.25 -18.92 11.28
CA SER A 312 2.94 -19.66 12.32
C SER A 312 2.13 -20.85 12.84
N ARG A 313 2.84 -21.90 13.25
CA ARG A 313 2.22 -23.08 13.87
C ARG A 313 1.51 -22.76 15.21
N PRO A 314 2.09 -21.97 16.14
CA PRO A 314 1.41 -21.61 17.38
C PRO A 314 0.10 -20.86 17.15
N PHE A 315 0.06 -19.97 16.15
CA PHE A 315 -1.18 -19.28 15.79
C PHE A 315 -2.26 -20.26 15.34
N TRP A 316 -1.95 -21.23 14.48
CA TRP A 316 -2.94 -22.20 14.01
C TRP A 316 -3.34 -23.21 15.08
N GLN A 317 -2.48 -23.53 16.02
CA GLN A 317 -2.88 -24.29 17.21
C GLN A 317 -3.98 -23.56 18.03
N TYR A 318 -3.94 -22.26 18.06
CA TYR A 318 -4.96 -21.42 18.71
C TYR A 318 -6.21 -21.21 17.82
N ALA A 319 -6.03 -20.84 16.57
CA ALA A 319 -7.10 -20.33 15.70
C ALA A 319 -7.84 -21.42 14.92
N PHE A 320 -7.18 -22.54 14.60
CA PHE A 320 -7.72 -23.58 13.74
C PHE A 320 -8.99 -24.26 14.28
N PRO A 321 -9.14 -24.57 15.57
CA PRO A 321 -10.40 -25.12 16.09
C PRO A 321 -11.61 -24.23 15.77
N ARG A 322 -11.48 -22.92 15.90
CA ARG A 322 -12.54 -21.96 15.56
C ARG A 322 -12.84 -21.93 14.05
N LEU A 323 -11.83 -22.09 13.20
CA LEU A 323 -12.01 -22.21 11.76
C LEU A 323 -12.73 -23.52 11.39
N GLN A 324 -12.39 -24.64 12.06
CA GLN A 324 -13.07 -25.92 11.91
C GLN A 324 -14.56 -25.85 12.29
N ASP A 325 -14.90 -25.16 13.39
CA ASP A 325 -16.28 -24.98 13.83
C ASP A 325 -17.13 -24.22 12.77
N LEU A 326 -16.51 -23.28 12.05
CA LEU A 326 -17.17 -22.56 10.97
C LEU A 326 -17.32 -23.40 9.70
N PHE A 327 -16.38 -24.30 9.43
CA PHE A 327 -16.32 -25.14 8.22
C PHE A 327 -16.25 -26.65 8.55
N PRO A 328 -17.19 -27.20 9.34
CA PRO A 328 -17.10 -28.58 9.81
C PRO A 328 -17.11 -29.62 8.67
N GLU A 329 -17.84 -29.34 7.59
CA GLU A 329 -17.93 -30.24 6.42
C GLU A 329 -16.62 -30.27 5.62
N SER A 330 -15.93 -29.13 5.52
CA SER A 330 -14.72 -28.97 4.71
C SER A 330 -13.44 -29.23 5.48
N LEU A 331 -13.40 -28.86 6.77
CA LEU A 331 -12.20 -28.91 7.59
C LEU A 331 -12.28 -29.90 8.76
N GLY A 332 -13.44 -30.51 9.02
CA GLY A 332 -13.63 -31.40 10.17
C GLY A 332 -12.68 -32.60 10.23
N ALA A 333 -12.26 -33.12 9.07
CA ALA A 333 -11.29 -34.22 8.98
C ALA A 333 -9.82 -33.74 8.84
N VAL A 334 -9.59 -32.43 8.78
CA VAL A 334 -8.25 -31.85 8.65
C VAL A 334 -7.68 -31.60 10.03
N ASP A 335 -6.50 -32.11 10.33
CA ASP A 335 -5.80 -31.76 11.57
C ASP A 335 -5.01 -30.44 11.41
N VAL A 336 -4.63 -29.86 12.53
CA VAL A 336 -3.91 -28.57 12.56
C VAL A 336 -2.56 -28.64 11.86
N GLU A 337 -1.88 -29.78 11.89
CA GLU A 337 -0.59 -29.94 11.23
C GLU A 337 -0.74 -29.97 9.71
N MET A 338 -1.74 -30.69 9.22
CA MET A 338 -2.08 -30.70 7.80
C MET A 338 -2.48 -29.29 7.33
N PHE A 339 -3.30 -28.57 8.10
CA PHE A 339 -3.69 -27.21 7.78
C PHE A 339 -2.47 -26.27 7.72
N TYR A 340 -1.61 -26.32 8.76
CA TYR A 340 -0.37 -25.57 8.79
C TYR A 340 0.52 -25.82 7.57
N ARG A 341 0.65 -27.07 7.14
CA ARG A 341 1.40 -27.42 5.92
C ARG A 341 0.74 -26.87 4.66
N CYS A 342 -0.59 -26.90 4.57
CA CYS A 342 -1.33 -26.36 3.43
C CYS A 342 -1.09 -24.86 3.26
N VAL A 343 -1.20 -24.07 4.33
CA VAL A 343 -1.05 -22.60 4.28
C VAL A 343 0.39 -22.16 4.08
N ASN A 344 1.37 -23.06 4.29
CA ASN A 344 2.79 -22.81 4.07
C ASN A 344 3.36 -23.59 2.87
N THR A 345 2.49 -24.10 2.00
CA THR A 345 2.94 -24.79 0.79
C THR A 345 3.55 -23.81 -0.19
N VAL A 346 4.79 -24.05 -0.59
CA VAL A 346 5.53 -23.23 -1.55
C VAL A 346 5.17 -23.66 -2.97
N ARG A 347 4.64 -22.73 -3.77
CA ARG A 347 4.27 -22.96 -5.19
C ARG A 347 4.52 -21.71 -5.99
N PRO A 348 5.42 -21.73 -6.99
CA PRO A 348 5.55 -20.62 -7.92
C PRO A 348 4.20 -20.33 -8.62
N THR A 349 3.74 -19.12 -8.56
CA THR A 349 2.51 -18.64 -9.20
C THR A 349 2.79 -17.41 -10.04
N LEU A 350 1.87 -17.03 -10.93
CA LEU A 350 2.00 -15.82 -11.75
C LEU A 350 1.41 -14.58 -11.05
N ILE A 351 0.71 -14.75 -9.96
CA ILE A 351 -0.03 -13.69 -9.26
C ILE A 351 0.67 -13.37 -7.93
N ARG A 352 1.23 -12.17 -7.82
CA ARG A 352 1.96 -11.73 -6.62
C ARG A 352 1.15 -11.85 -5.32
N VAL A 353 -0.09 -11.40 -5.33
CA VAL A 353 -0.94 -11.41 -4.12
C VAL A 353 -1.33 -12.81 -3.66
N ASP A 354 -1.21 -13.81 -4.53
CA ASP A 354 -1.46 -15.22 -4.22
C ASP A 354 -0.15 -16.00 -3.97
N ALA A 355 1.02 -15.32 -4.00
CA ALA A 355 2.31 -15.95 -3.82
C ALA A 355 2.53 -16.34 -2.35
N ASP A 356 3.19 -17.48 -2.17
CA ASP A 356 3.62 -17.95 -0.86
C ASP A 356 4.78 -17.11 -0.28
N GLU A 357 5.07 -17.29 1.00
CA GLU A 357 6.08 -16.51 1.72
C GLU A 357 7.48 -16.58 1.08
N VAL A 358 7.85 -17.73 0.51
CA VAL A 358 9.18 -17.93 -0.08
C VAL A 358 9.29 -17.27 -1.44
N THR A 359 8.26 -17.40 -2.31
CA THR A 359 8.31 -16.90 -3.68
C THR A 359 7.88 -15.43 -3.80
N TYR A 360 7.21 -14.86 -2.79
CA TYR A 360 6.71 -13.49 -2.82
C TYR A 360 7.78 -12.45 -3.18
N ASN A 361 8.95 -12.52 -2.55
CA ASN A 361 10.02 -11.56 -2.78
C ASN A 361 10.58 -11.62 -4.21
N LEU A 362 10.48 -12.76 -4.89
CA LEU A 362 10.89 -12.87 -6.29
C LEU A 362 9.96 -12.07 -7.22
N HIS A 363 8.66 -11.97 -6.89
CA HIS A 363 7.74 -11.08 -7.60
C HIS A 363 8.09 -9.61 -7.39
N ILE A 364 8.51 -9.23 -6.17
CA ILE A 364 8.94 -7.86 -5.88
C ILE A 364 10.20 -7.51 -6.67
N ILE A 365 11.18 -8.40 -6.69
CA ILE A 365 12.42 -8.24 -7.45
C ILE A 365 12.13 -8.05 -8.95
N LEU A 366 11.28 -8.92 -9.51
CA LEU A 366 10.88 -8.84 -10.92
C LEU A 366 10.20 -7.50 -11.25
N ARG A 367 9.27 -7.06 -10.38
CA ARG A 367 8.57 -5.77 -10.55
C ARG A 367 9.53 -4.60 -10.46
N PHE A 368 10.44 -4.60 -9.51
CA PHE A 368 11.46 -3.57 -9.37
C PHE A 368 12.31 -3.45 -10.64
N GLU A 369 12.77 -4.57 -11.20
CA GLU A 369 13.55 -4.57 -12.44
C GLU A 369 12.76 -4.01 -13.63
N LEU A 370 11.50 -4.44 -13.79
CA LEU A 370 10.62 -3.95 -14.84
C LEU A 370 10.27 -2.48 -14.68
N GLU A 371 9.90 -2.03 -13.49
CA GLU A 371 9.54 -0.64 -13.22
C GLU A 371 10.73 0.30 -13.42
N LYS A 372 11.92 -0.12 -12.97
CA LYS A 372 13.17 0.60 -13.19
C LYS A 372 13.44 0.79 -14.69
N ALA A 373 13.35 -0.28 -15.47
CA ALA A 373 13.54 -0.24 -16.93
C ALA A 373 12.46 0.60 -17.64
N LEU A 374 11.19 0.47 -17.23
CA LEU A 374 10.08 1.28 -17.74
C LEU A 374 10.32 2.77 -17.52
N VAL A 375 10.71 3.16 -16.30
CA VAL A 375 10.94 4.57 -15.96
C VAL A 375 12.17 5.11 -16.70
N ALA A 376 13.23 4.31 -16.87
CA ALA A 376 14.41 4.68 -17.65
C ALA A 376 14.13 4.81 -19.17
N GLY A 377 13.00 4.33 -19.64
CA GLY A 377 12.67 4.39 -21.08
C GLY A 377 13.33 3.30 -21.91
N GLU A 378 13.70 2.18 -21.29
CA GLU A 378 14.31 1.06 -22.01
C GLU A 378 13.32 0.43 -23.00
N ASP A 379 13.81 0.21 -24.24
CA ASP A 379 12.97 -0.35 -25.31
C ASP A 379 12.59 -1.82 -25.05
N GLY A 380 11.35 -2.17 -25.43
CA GLY A 380 10.87 -3.56 -25.41
C GLY A 380 10.33 -4.05 -24.06
N VAL A 381 10.28 -3.20 -23.03
CA VAL A 381 9.70 -3.56 -21.72
C VAL A 381 8.17 -3.59 -21.79
N LEU A 382 7.54 -2.67 -22.53
CA LEU A 382 6.12 -2.77 -22.87
C LEU A 382 5.94 -3.55 -24.17
N PRO A 383 5.00 -4.51 -24.25
CA PRO A 383 4.75 -5.22 -25.50
C PRO A 383 4.26 -4.23 -26.56
N ARG A 384 4.92 -4.19 -27.70
CA ARG A 384 4.39 -3.50 -28.88
C ARG A 384 3.10 -4.22 -29.30
N GLY A 385 2.05 -3.46 -29.65
CA GLY A 385 0.69 -3.97 -29.88
C GLY A 385 0.54 -5.22 -30.74
N ASP A 386 1.53 -5.59 -31.54
CA ASP A 386 1.53 -6.75 -32.42
C ASP A 386 2.15 -8.03 -31.79
N THR A 387 2.76 -7.96 -30.63
CA THR A 387 3.46 -9.10 -30.01
C THR A 387 2.72 -9.76 -28.83
N ALA A 388 1.55 -9.27 -28.49
CA ALA A 388 0.77 -9.77 -27.33
C ALA A 388 0.10 -11.15 -27.56
N GLU A 389 0.29 -11.80 -28.71
CA GLU A 389 -0.33 -13.11 -29.01
C GLU A 389 0.53 -14.33 -28.62
N ARG A 390 1.76 -14.12 -28.10
CA ARG A 390 2.61 -15.25 -27.72
C ARG A 390 3.26 -15.01 -26.36
N ARG A 391 2.51 -15.24 -25.29
CA ARG A 391 3.07 -15.81 -24.03
C ARG A 391 1.96 -16.05 -23.00
#